data_226f1fe9b6124d2cadb2442759879bad
#
_entry.id   226f1fe9b6124d2cadb2442759879bad
#
_cell.length_a   1.000
_cell.length_b   1.000
_cell.length_c   1.000
_cell.angle_alpha   90.00
_cell.angle_beta   90.00
_cell.angle_gamma   90.00
#
_symmetry.space_group_name_H-M   'P 1'
#
loop_
_entity.id
_entity.type
_entity.pdbx_description
1 polymer ?
#
loop_
_entity_poly.entity_id
_entity_poly.type
_entity_poly.pdbx_seq_one_letter_code
_entity_poly.pdbx_strand_id
1 'polypeptide(L)'
;MGTIIYAVGWTQHSFGTQIIRTAAILQLLLGNVGRAGGGVNALRGHSNIQGATDMAGVFDILPGYLKVPIPTDVDFKTYLERTTPKTVKPAEWDSFNYWSNTPKFAVSLLKAMYGPAATKENDWAFNYLPKVDRNYSWVNIWNDMYEGKVKGIFAFGMNGVMIGPDSQKNIDALKKADWLVVCEIYPDETSEFWKAPGITAEELKKINTTVYRLPGAGFAEKDGTFVNSARWLQWKNVALPPPGRAKVDQEILATIFLKVRELYRKEGGKFPDPILNAWFPYTDPKNPALSELAKEINGKALADLTDPKTNQTIKAGQQLPGFAWLKDDGTTLGGNWLYCGSWTEAGAMIQRRGTEDPSGLGIYPNWAWSWPANRRVMYNRASCDLDGKPWDPERRQVWWDEAKQTWVGNDVPDFKADSPPKDHMGPFIMNQEGLGRLFVWLNDGPFPEHYEPIENPIPNPLHPDRSHNPVVKKYKTPLDKYGTPEQGFNVICTTYRLTEHYHYWTKNNPMNVQLVPEPFVEVPYELAQSMGLQGGEKVKVTSARSHYIAKAMVTRRIRPMKIDGKEMFQIGIPIHWGFRGIAEDADKTAKTLVNQLTPTVIDPNAFTPEFKGFLVKIEKA
;
A
#
# COMPACT_ATOMS: atom_id res chain seq x y z
N MET A 1 19.89 -2.46 22.51
CA MET A 1 19.34 -1.91 21.25
C MET A 1 18.53 -2.98 20.57
N GLY A 2 17.35 -2.64 20.03
CA GLY A 2 16.48 -3.60 19.38
C GLY A 2 15.55 -2.96 18.34
N THR A 3 15.18 -3.71 17.32
CA THR A 3 14.21 -3.32 16.31
C THR A 3 12.91 -4.08 16.53
N ILE A 4 11.78 -3.38 16.48
CA ILE A 4 10.47 -4.01 16.44
C ILE A 4 10.09 -4.22 14.97
N ILE A 5 9.82 -5.48 14.61
CA ILE A 5 9.42 -5.86 13.26
C ILE A 5 7.96 -6.32 13.30
N TYR A 6 7.12 -5.77 12.43
CA TYR A 6 5.70 -6.12 12.36
C TYR A 6 5.19 -6.25 10.93
N ALA A 7 4.05 -6.87 10.78
CA ALA A 7 3.33 -6.98 9.52
C ALA A 7 1.81 -6.95 9.76
N VAL A 8 1.04 -7.61 8.90
CA VAL A 8 -0.43 -7.56 8.91
C VAL A 8 -1.09 -8.14 10.17
N GLY A 9 -0.36 -8.90 11.00
CA GLY A 9 -0.84 -9.34 12.31
C GLY A 9 -1.21 -8.18 13.23
N TRP A 10 -0.54 -7.03 13.10
CA TRP A 10 -0.88 -5.81 13.83
C TRP A 10 -1.80 -4.88 13.05
N THR A 11 -1.57 -4.74 11.73
CA THR A 11 -2.31 -3.77 10.92
C THR A 11 -3.73 -4.18 10.61
N GLN A 12 -4.05 -5.49 10.60
CA GLN A 12 -5.38 -6.00 10.26
C GLN A 12 -6.28 -6.17 11.49
N HIS A 13 -6.27 -5.15 12.35
CA HIS A 13 -7.20 -4.92 13.45
C HIS A 13 -7.90 -3.59 13.30
N SER A 14 -9.10 -3.46 13.84
CA SER A 14 -9.86 -2.20 13.87
C SER A 14 -9.22 -1.11 14.75
N PHE A 15 -8.11 -1.42 15.41
CA PHE A 15 -7.27 -0.54 16.21
C PHE A 15 -5.77 -0.71 15.91
N GLY A 16 -5.43 -1.17 14.70
CA GLY A 16 -4.05 -1.43 14.28
C GLY A 16 -3.14 -0.21 14.35
N THR A 17 -3.67 0.97 14.06
CA THR A 17 -2.93 2.24 14.21
C THR A 17 -2.46 2.48 15.64
N GLN A 18 -3.28 2.16 16.64
CA GLN A 18 -2.94 2.29 18.06
C GLN A 18 -1.79 1.35 18.45
N ILE A 19 -1.82 0.10 18.00
CA ILE A 19 -0.77 -0.90 18.25
C ILE A 19 0.58 -0.41 17.71
N ILE A 20 0.61 0.05 16.46
CA ILE A 20 1.84 0.49 15.79
C ILE A 20 2.41 1.74 16.46
N ARG A 21 1.55 2.69 16.84
CA ARG A 21 1.96 3.88 17.56
C ARG A 21 2.57 3.56 18.92
N THR A 22 2.01 2.63 19.67
CA THR A 22 2.57 2.14 20.94
C THR A 22 3.98 1.61 20.76
N ALA A 23 4.23 0.84 19.69
CA ALA A 23 5.56 0.35 19.37
C ALA A 23 6.55 1.49 19.05
N ALA A 24 6.12 2.53 18.34
CA ALA A 24 6.95 3.70 18.07
C ALA A 24 7.28 4.49 19.35
N ILE A 25 6.31 4.67 20.24
CA ILE A 25 6.51 5.29 21.57
C ILE A 25 7.52 4.50 22.40
N LEU A 26 7.39 3.18 22.42
CA LEU A 26 8.32 2.31 23.15
C LEU A 26 9.76 2.46 22.62
N GLN A 27 9.96 2.53 21.31
CA GLN A 27 11.28 2.74 20.72
C GLN A 27 11.89 4.11 21.05
N LEU A 28 11.06 5.16 21.17
CA LEU A 28 11.51 6.47 21.64
C LEU A 28 11.94 6.43 23.11
N LEU A 29 11.13 5.82 23.98
CA LEU A 29 11.45 5.67 25.41
C LEU A 29 12.73 4.87 25.65
N LEU A 30 13.03 3.91 24.78
CA LEU A 30 14.25 3.10 24.83
C LEU A 30 15.48 3.78 24.19
N GLY A 31 15.32 4.99 23.63
CA GLY A 31 16.40 5.71 22.95
C GLY A 31 16.93 4.99 21.69
N ASN A 32 16.09 4.21 21.03
CA ASN A 32 16.48 3.43 19.84
C ASN A 32 16.29 4.19 18.52
N VAL A 33 15.58 5.32 18.51
CA VAL A 33 15.41 6.14 17.31
C VAL A 33 16.71 6.86 16.96
N GLY A 34 17.10 6.84 15.67
CA GLY A 34 18.34 7.43 15.20
C GLY A 34 19.59 6.56 15.38
N ARG A 35 19.46 5.38 15.96
CA ARG A 35 20.56 4.42 16.12
C ARG A 35 20.47 3.28 15.12
N ALA A 36 21.57 2.97 14.44
CA ALA A 36 21.61 1.84 13.51
C ALA A 36 21.26 0.52 14.21
N GLY A 37 20.24 -0.19 13.71
CA GLY A 37 19.69 -1.41 14.30
C GLY A 37 18.58 -1.17 15.34
N GLY A 38 18.15 0.07 15.56
CA GLY A 38 16.96 0.44 16.33
C GLY A 38 15.76 0.77 15.43
N GLY A 39 14.61 1.04 16.05
CA GLY A 39 13.43 1.54 15.37
C GLY A 39 12.31 0.52 15.16
N VAL A 40 11.35 0.89 14.32
CA VAL A 40 10.18 0.06 13.97
C VAL A 40 10.19 -0.21 12.48
N ASN A 41 10.06 -1.46 12.08
CA ASN A 41 10.12 -1.88 10.68
C ASN A 41 8.86 -2.64 10.28
N ALA A 42 8.10 -2.08 9.33
CA ALA A 42 6.97 -2.75 8.70
C ALA A 42 7.46 -3.68 7.59
N LEU A 43 7.31 -4.99 7.75
CA LEU A 43 7.57 -5.95 6.67
C LEU A 43 6.36 -5.98 5.72
N ARG A 44 6.53 -5.40 4.53
CA ARG A 44 5.50 -5.38 3.49
C ARG A 44 5.35 -6.76 2.86
N GLY A 45 4.10 -7.23 2.69
CA GLY A 45 3.84 -8.53 2.09
C GLY A 45 4.18 -8.58 0.60
N HIS A 46 3.71 -7.61 -0.17
CA HIS A 46 4.02 -7.49 -1.59
C HIS A 46 5.36 -6.80 -1.80
N SER A 47 6.19 -7.32 -2.71
CA SER A 47 7.54 -6.80 -2.99
C SER A 47 7.56 -5.35 -3.51
N ASN A 48 6.48 -4.89 -4.14
CA ASN A 48 6.35 -3.54 -4.69
C ASN A 48 5.26 -2.68 -4.01
N ILE A 49 4.83 -3.00 -2.80
CA ILE A 49 3.78 -2.19 -2.15
C ILE A 49 4.23 -0.75 -1.89
N GLN A 50 5.50 -0.55 -1.57
CA GLN A 50 6.07 0.79 -1.45
C GLN A 50 6.01 1.53 -2.78
N GLY A 51 6.46 0.91 -3.87
CA GLY A 51 6.44 1.49 -5.21
C GLY A 51 5.02 1.81 -5.71
N ALA A 52 4.06 0.93 -5.45
CA ALA A 52 2.66 1.19 -5.79
C ALA A 52 2.13 2.45 -5.07
N THR A 53 2.44 2.61 -3.78
CA THR A 53 2.03 3.81 -3.02
C THR A 53 2.77 5.06 -3.52
N ASP A 54 4.08 4.96 -3.79
CA ASP A 54 4.88 6.08 -4.33
C ASP A 54 4.31 6.61 -5.66
N MET A 55 3.69 5.73 -6.45
CA MET A 55 3.07 6.04 -7.75
C MET A 55 1.55 6.26 -7.67
N ALA A 56 1.05 6.67 -6.52
CA ALA A 56 -0.37 6.97 -6.28
C ALA A 56 -1.30 5.75 -6.36
N GLY A 57 -0.85 4.58 -5.88
CA GLY A 57 -1.69 3.38 -5.74
C GLY A 57 -2.76 3.47 -4.64
N VAL A 58 -3.03 4.65 -4.09
CA VAL A 58 -4.10 4.96 -3.14
C VAL A 58 -4.87 6.20 -3.58
N PHE A 59 -6.13 6.32 -3.16
CA PHE A 59 -7.07 7.29 -3.73
C PHE A 59 -6.81 8.76 -3.40
N ASP A 60 -6.06 9.06 -2.34
CA ASP A 60 -5.95 10.40 -1.74
C ASP A 60 -4.59 11.09 -2.00
N ILE A 61 -3.77 10.51 -2.86
CA ILE A 61 -2.47 11.08 -3.26
C ILE A 61 -2.26 11.04 -4.78
N LEU A 62 -1.41 11.93 -5.25
CA LEU A 62 -0.77 11.90 -6.56
C LEU A 62 0.65 11.29 -6.45
N PRO A 63 1.34 10.98 -7.57
CA PRO A 63 2.71 10.49 -7.54
C PRO A 63 3.62 11.34 -6.65
N GLY A 64 4.47 10.68 -5.86
CA GLY A 64 5.36 11.34 -4.92
C GLY A 64 4.67 11.92 -3.69
N TYR A 65 3.52 11.37 -3.29
CA TYR A 65 2.74 11.78 -2.13
C TYR A 65 2.21 13.23 -2.18
N LEU A 66 2.14 13.82 -3.36
CA LEU A 66 1.42 15.09 -3.54
C LEU A 66 -0.06 14.86 -3.21
N LYS A 67 -0.70 15.87 -2.61
CA LYS A 67 -2.11 15.76 -2.27
C LYS A 67 -2.98 15.78 -3.52
N VAL A 68 -3.99 14.92 -3.57
CA VAL A 68 -4.99 14.97 -4.63
C VAL A 68 -5.84 16.25 -4.49
N PRO A 69 -6.30 16.86 -5.61
CA PRO A 69 -7.25 17.96 -5.55
C PRO A 69 -8.57 17.56 -4.88
N ILE A 70 -9.18 18.51 -4.17
CA ILE A 70 -10.50 18.36 -3.55
C ILE A 70 -11.47 19.42 -4.12
N PRO A 71 -12.79 19.30 -3.96
CA PRO A 71 -13.76 20.22 -4.55
C PRO A 71 -13.54 21.70 -4.23
N THR A 72 -12.96 22.01 -3.06
CA THR A 72 -12.65 23.39 -2.67
C THR A 72 -11.41 23.97 -3.34
N ASP A 73 -10.59 23.15 -3.99
CA ASP A 73 -9.47 23.62 -4.81
C ASP A 73 -10.01 24.08 -6.17
N VAL A 74 -10.54 25.29 -6.23
CA VAL A 74 -11.19 25.81 -7.44
C VAL A 74 -10.21 26.09 -8.57
N ASP A 75 -8.96 26.41 -8.22
CA ASP A 75 -7.85 26.68 -9.12
C ASP A 75 -6.52 26.15 -8.55
N PHE A 76 -5.46 26.23 -9.33
CA PHE A 76 -4.13 25.76 -8.91
C PHE A 76 -3.56 26.57 -7.74
N LYS A 77 -3.87 27.87 -7.68
CA LYS A 77 -3.42 28.73 -6.58
C LYS A 77 -4.01 28.26 -5.25
N THR A 78 -5.32 28.06 -5.20
CA THR A 78 -6.02 27.56 -4.00
C THR A 78 -5.48 26.17 -3.57
N TYR A 79 -5.23 25.30 -4.54
CA TYR A 79 -4.60 24.01 -4.27
C TYR A 79 -3.21 24.17 -3.63
N LEU A 80 -2.35 25.03 -4.17
CA LEU A 80 -1.01 25.26 -3.62
C LEU A 80 -1.06 25.91 -2.23
N GLU A 81 -1.96 26.86 -2.00
CA GLU A 81 -2.16 27.48 -0.68
C GLU A 81 -2.52 26.44 0.38
N ARG A 82 -3.34 25.47 0.05
CA ARG A 82 -3.73 24.36 0.95
C ARG A 82 -2.62 23.35 1.16
N THR A 83 -1.82 23.05 0.13
CA THR A 83 -0.92 21.87 0.13
C THR A 83 0.55 22.21 0.36
N THR A 84 0.93 23.49 0.29
CA THR A 84 2.32 23.93 0.48
C THR A 84 2.51 24.47 1.90
N PRO A 85 3.14 23.71 2.81
CA PRO A 85 3.33 24.17 4.17
C PRO A 85 4.38 25.29 4.22
N LYS A 86 4.07 26.36 4.97
CA LYS A 86 5.03 27.40 5.32
C LYS A 86 5.97 26.86 6.39
N THR A 87 7.24 27.27 6.35
CA THR A 87 8.17 26.94 7.42
C THR A 87 7.73 27.61 8.72
N VAL A 88 7.56 26.82 9.77
CA VAL A 88 7.27 27.28 11.11
C VAL A 88 8.55 27.04 11.92
N LYS A 89 9.10 28.10 12.50
CA LYS A 89 10.24 28.00 13.40
C LYS A 89 9.71 27.87 14.82
N PRO A 90 9.83 26.70 15.49
CA PRO A 90 9.85 26.67 16.94
C PRO A 90 11.05 27.48 17.42
N ALA A 91 11.05 27.98 18.64
CA ALA A 91 12.07 28.90 19.15
C ALA A 91 13.53 28.43 18.96
N GLU A 92 13.76 27.14 18.72
CA GLU A 92 15.10 26.51 18.75
C GLU A 92 15.44 25.69 17.50
N TRP A 93 14.48 25.41 16.60
CA TRP A 93 14.68 24.47 15.49
C TRP A 93 14.16 25.02 14.17
N ASP A 94 14.81 24.64 13.09
CA ASP A 94 14.37 24.88 11.71
C ASP A 94 14.33 23.55 10.93
N SER A 95 13.78 23.59 9.73
CA SER A 95 13.70 22.45 8.83
C SER A 95 13.92 22.89 7.39
N PHE A 96 14.41 21.99 6.56
CA PHE A 96 14.41 22.19 5.11
C PHE A 96 12.99 22.25 4.54
N ASN A 97 11.99 21.74 5.28
CA ASN A 97 10.60 21.71 4.85
C ASN A 97 10.47 21.32 3.36
N TYR A 98 10.84 20.10 3.02
CA TYR A 98 10.87 19.66 1.62
C TYR A 98 9.52 19.84 0.92
N TRP A 99 8.41 19.79 1.66
CA TRP A 99 7.08 20.07 1.14
C TRP A 99 6.85 21.51 0.73
N SER A 100 7.72 22.45 1.12
CA SER A 100 7.69 23.83 0.59
C SER A 100 7.97 23.87 -0.92
N ASN A 101 8.54 22.81 -1.49
CA ASN A 101 8.75 22.63 -2.92
C ASN A 101 7.54 22.04 -3.65
N THR A 102 6.38 21.88 -3.00
CA THR A 102 5.15 21.41 -3.64
C THR A 102 4.84 22.09 -4.98
N PRO A 103 5.00 23.41 -5.16
CA PRO A 103 4.79 24.05 -6.46
C PRO A 103 5.66 23.46 -7.57
N LYS A 104 6.96 23.25 -7.31
CA LYS A 104 7.91 22.68 -8.28
C LYS A 104 7.55 21.24 -8.63
N PHE A 105 7.17 20.46 -7.64
CA PHE A 105 6.79 19.07 -7.82
C PHE A 105 5.48 18.94 -8.60
N ALA A 106 4.48 19.77 -8.26
CA ALA A 106 3.18 19.75 -8.90
C ALA A 106 3.24 20.24 -10.36
N VAL A 107 3.92 21.36 -10.64
CA VAL A 107 4.06 21.83 -12.02
C VAL A 107 4.82 20.84 -12.88
N SER A 108 5.92 20.27 -12.36
CA SER A 108 6.69 19.27 -13.11
C SER A 108 5.89 17.99 -13.37
N LEU A 109 5.04 17.57 -12.45
CA LEU A 109 4.12 16.45 -12.64
C LEU A 109 3.08 16.75 -13.72
N LEU A 110 2.44 17.92 -13.67
CA LEU A 110 1.45 18.34 -14.68
C LEU A 110 2.08 18.46 -16.07
N LYS A 111 3.33 18.92 -16.14
CA LYS A 111 4.12 18.92 -17.39
C LYS A 111 4.42 17.52 -17.88
N ALA A 112 4.65 16.54 -16.99
CA ALA A 112 4.81 15.15 -17.40
C ALA A 112 3.48 14.54 -17.91
N MET A 113 2.35 14.88 -17.29
CA MET A 113 1.03 14.36 -17.67
C MET A 113 0.48 14.99 -18.97
N TYR A 114 0.67 16.28 -19.17
CA TYR A 114 0.00 17.05 -20.23
C TYR A 114 0.95 17.76 -21.21
N GLY A 115 2.25 17.67 -20.98
CA GLY A 115 3.29 18.19 -21.90
C GLY A 115 3.04 19.63 -22.35
N PRO A 116 2.96 19.87 -23.68
CA PRO A 116 2.69 21.20 -24.25
C PRO A 116 1.34 21.80 -23.84
N ALA A 117 0.35 20.97 -23.52
CA ALA A 117 -0.99 21.45 -23.10
C ALA A 117 -1.01 22.04 -21.70
N ALA A 118 -0.02 21.70 -20.84
CA ALA A 118 0.12 22.31 -19.52
C ALA A 118 0.90 23.63 -19.66
N THR A 119 0.21 24.77 -19.58
CA THR A 119 0.78 26.13 -19.67
C THR A 119 0.43 26.95 -18.44
N LYS A 120 1.16 28.04 -18.21
CA LYS A 120 0.88 28.93 -17.09
C LYS A 120 -0.51 29.58 -17.21
N GLU A 121 -0.95 29.86 -18.42
CA GLU A 121 -2.23 30.53 -18.73
C GLU A 121 -3.43 29.65 -18.39
N ASN A 122 -3.27 28.33 -18.37
CA ASN A 122 -4.33 27.38 -18.01
C ASN A 122 -4.07 26.66 -16.67
N ASP A 123 -3.32 27.30 -15.76
CA ASP A 123 -2.98 26.72 -14.46
C ASP A 123 -2.28 25.35 -14.60
N TRP A 124 -1.42 25.20 -15.60
CA TRP A 124 -0.69 23.96 -15.90
C TRP A 124 -1.60 22.75 -16.17
N ALA A 125 -2.81 23.00 -16.69
CA ALA A 125 -3.85 21.98 -16.86
C ALA A 125 -4.33 21.36 -15.54
N PHE A 126 -4.22 22.04 -14.40
CA PHE A 126 -4.63 21.57 -13.09
C PHE A 126 -6.10 21.09 -13.07
N ASN A 127 -6.99 21.79 -13.78
CA ASN A 127 -8.40 21.45 -13.85
C ASN A 127 -8.70 20.17 -14.67
N TYR A 128 -7.67 19.55 -15.28
CA TYR A 128 -7.79 18.22 -15.90
C TYR A 128 -7.71 17.09 -14.87
N LEU A 129 -7.17 17.36 -13.66
CA LEU A 129 -7.11 16.38 -12.59
C LEU A 129 -8.50 16.15 -11.98
N PRO A 130 -8.82 14.90 -11.63
CA PRO A 130 -10.04 14.61 -10.88
C PRO A 130 -9.95 15.21 -9.46
N LYS A 131 -11.10 15.62 -8.92
CA LYS A 131 -11.22 16.08 -7.53
C LYS A 131 -11.85 15.00 -6.68
N VAL A 132 -11.21 14.67 -5.56
CA VAL A 132 -11.70 13.64 -4.63
C VAL A 132 -12.60 14.28 -3.59
N ASP A 133 -13.87 13.92 -3.60
CA ASP A 133 -14.93 14.51 -2.76
C ASP A 133 -15.25 13.69 -1.50
N ARG A 134 -14.74 12.47 -1.40
CA ARG A 134 -14.98 11.56 -0.26
C ARG A 134 -13.88 10.51 -0.14
N ASN A 135 -14.00 9.64 0.85
CA ASN A 135 -13.08 8.52 1.04
C ASN A 135 -13.40 7.37 0.07
N TYR A 136 -12.51 7.12 -0.87
CA TYR A 136 -12.54 6.02 -1.83
C TYR A 136 -11.61 4.86 -1.46
N SER A 137 -11.39 4.65 -0.16
CA SER A 137 -10.64 3.45 0.28
C SER A 137 -11.31 2.17 -0.19
N TRP A 138 -10.53 1.09 -0.23
CA TRP A 138 -10.95 -0.18 -0.81
C TRP A 138 -12.31 -0.67 -0.28
N VAL A 139 -12.50 -0.70 1.03
CA VAL A 139 -13.77 -1.16 1.64
C VAL A 139 -14.94 -0.24 1.29
N ASN A 140 -14.69 1.08 1.22
CA ASN A 140 -15.73 2.04 0.84
C ASN A 140 -16.16 1.87 -0.63
N ILE A 141 -15.23 1.64 -1.56
CA ILE A 141 -15.57 1.41 -2.98
C ILE A 141 -16.45 0.16 -3.13
N TRP A 142 -16.11 -0.93 -2.43
CA TRP A 142 -16.91 -2.16 -2.47
C TRP A 142 -18.29 -1.98 -1.83
N ASN A 143 -18.38 -1.21 -0.74
CA ASN A 143 -19.67 -0.84 -0.15
C ASN A 143 -20.51 0.04 -1.09
N ASP A 144 -19.89 1.05 -1.72
CA ASP A 144 -20.56 1.90 -2.70
C ASP A 144 -21.03 1.10 -3.94
N MET A 145 -20.28 0.08 -4.34
CA MET A 145 -20.71 -0.85 -5.40
C MET A 145 -21.89 -1.70 -4.92
N TYR A 146 -21.86 -2.21 -3.69
CA TYR A 146 -22.99 -2.94 -3.10
C TYR A 146 -24.26 -2.06 -3.04
N GLU A 147 -24.12 -0.78 -2.78
CA GLU A 147 -25.21 0.20 -2.79
C GLU A 147 -25.60 0.70 -4.19
N GLY A 148 -24.91 0.23 -5.25
CA GLY A 148 -25.17 0.59 -6.64
C GLY A 148 -24.66 1.99 -7.05
N LYS A 149 -23.82 2.63 -6.25
CA LYS A 149 -23.21 3.94 -6.55
C LYS A 149 -22.02 3.82 -7.49
N VAL A 150 -21.22 2.75 -7.35
CA VAL A 150 -20.11 2.40 -8.26
C VAL A 150 -20.62 1.38 -9.26
N LYS A 151 -20.54 1.71 -10.55
CA LYS A 151 -21.13 0.94 -11.64
C LYS A 151 -20.17 0.01 -12.36
N GLY A 152 -18.88 0.22 -12.20
CA GLY A 152 -17.86 -0.62 -12.82
C GLY A 152 -16.52 -0.49 -12.14
N ILE A 153 -15.66 -1.49 -12.35
CA ILE A 153 -14.33 -1.54 -11.72
C ILE A 153 -13.32 -2.17 -12.68
N PHE A 154 -12.10 -1.62 -12.65
CA PHE A 154 -10.90 -2.26 -13.16
C PHE A 154 -10.17 -2.97 -12.02
N ALA A 155 -9.99 -4.28 -12.12
CA ALA A 155 -9.25 -5.11 -11.17
C ALA A 155 -7.97 -5.62 -11.84
N PHE A 156 -6.83 -5.04 -11.48
CA PHE A 156 -5.52 -5.45 -11.98
C PHE A 156 -4.72 -6.12 -10.88
N GLY A 157 -4.41 -7.42 -11.07
CA GLY A 157 -3.65 -8.21 -10.09
C GLY A 157 -4.33 -8.30 -8.72
N MET A 158 -5.67 -8.36 -8.68
CA MET A 158 -6.43 -8.30 -7.43
C MET A 158 -7.66 -9.21 -7.46
N ASN A 159 -7.70 -10.18 -6.55
CA ASN A 159 -8.89 -10.99 -6.29
C ASN A 159 -9.72 -10.39 -5.13
N GLY A 160 -10.54 -9.38 -5.43
CA GLY A 160 -11.29 -8.61 -4.45
C GLY A 160 -12.32 -9.42 -3.67
N VAL A 161 -12.91 -10.44 -4.29
CA VAL A 161 -13.86 -11.36 -3.61
C VAL A 161 -13.18 -12.13 -2.49
N MET A 162 -11.93 -12.56 -2.71
CA MET A 162 -11.23 -13.41 -1.77
C MET A 162 -10.50 -12.61 -0.67
N ILE A 163 -9.91 -11.45 -1.02
CA ILE A 163 -9.07 -10.68 -0.09
C ILE A 163 -9.87 -9.73 0.80
N GLY A 164 -11.07 -9.33 0.39
CA GLY A 164 -11.90 -8.39 1.15
C GLY A 164 -12.62 -9.01 2.34
N PRO A 165 -13.03 -8.21 3.33
CA PRO A 165 -13.91 -8.67 4.39
C PRO A 165 -15.30 -8.98 3.82
N ASP A 166 -16.02 -9.89 4.45
CA ASP A 166 -17.36 -10.31 4.02
C ASP A 166 -17.44 -10.62 2.52
N SER A 167 -16.82 -11.73 2.11
CA SER A 167 -16.75 -12.13 0.70
C SER A 167 -18.12 -12.22 0.03
N GLN A 168 -19.20 -12.54 0.77
CA GLN A 168 -20.54 -12.57 0.21
C GLN A 168 -21.01 -11.17 -0.21
N LYS A 169 -20.72 -10.17 0.62
CA LYS A 169 -21.02 -8.76 0.29
C LYS A 169 -20.29 -8.30 -0.97
N ASN A 170 -19.04 -8.75 -1.13
CA ASN A 170 -18.24 -8.44 -2.32
C ASN A 170 -18.83 -9.12 -3.59
N ILE A 171 -19.25 -10.37 -3.48
CA ILE A 171 -19.95 -11.07 -4.58
C ILE A 171 -21.25 -10.33 -4.94
N ASP A 172 -22.04 -9.96 -3.96
CA ASP A 172 -23.30 -9.25 -4.18
C ASP A 172 -23.10 -7.83 -4.73
N ALA A 173 -21.98 -7.18 -4.41
CA ALA A 173 -21.56 -5.92 -5.02
C ALA A 173 -21.29 -6.09 -6.53
N LEU A 174 -20.55 -7.13 -6.91
CA LEU A 174 -20.26 -7.42 -8.31
C LEU A 174 -21.51 -7.78 -9.12
N LYS A 175 -22.50 -8.45 -8.52
CA LYS A 175 -23.80 -8.73 -9.17
C LYS A 175 -24.56 -7.46 -9.54
N LYS A 176 -24.27 -6.31 -8.89
CA LYS A 176 -24.93 -5.02 -9.12
C LYS A 176 -24.16 -4.09 -10.06
N ALA A 177 -22.92 -4.43 -10.40
CA ALA A 177 -22.11 -3.65 -11.32
C ALA A 177 -22.61 -3.82 -12.78
N ASP A 178 -22.42 -2.79 -13.59
CA ASP A 178 -22.73 -2.86 -15.03
C ASP A 178 -21.60 -3.60 -15.77
N TRP A 179 -20.35 -3.38 -15.35
CA TRP A 179 -19.19 -4.01 -15.97
C TRP A 179 -18.04 -4.24 -14.96
N LEU A 180 -17.21 -5.22 -15.29
CA LEU A 180 -15.97 -5.58 -14.57
C LEU A 180 -14.88 -5.89 -15.58
N VAL A 181 -13.75 -5.21 -15.51
CA VAL A 181 -12.54 -5.53 -16.26
C VAL A 181 -11.52 -6.13 -15.32
N VAL A 182 -11.12 -7.38 -15.55
CA VAL A 182 -10.12 -8.08 -14.74
C VAL A 182 -8.90 -8.38 -15.58
N CYS A 183 -7.74 -7.91 -15.13
CA CYS A 183 -6.44 -8.29 -15.67
C CYS A 183 -5.72 -9.16 -14.63
N GLU A 184 -5.61 -10.44 -14.91
CA GLU A 184 -5.06 -11.46 -14.02
C GLU A 184 -4.29 -12.53 -14.79
N ILE A 185 -3.37 -13.22 -14.10
CA ILE A 185 -2.60 -14.34 -14.68
C ILE A 185 -3.40 -15.65 -14.69
N TYR A 186 -4.39 -15.79 -13.81
CA TYR A 186 -5.29 -16.92 -13.72
C TYR A 186 -6.73 -16.48 -13.55
N PRO A 187 -7.73 -17.26 -14.01
CA PRO A 187 -9.11 -17.08 -13.60
C PRO A 187 -9.24 -17.20 -12.07
N ASP A 188 -9.94 -16.26 -11.46
CA ASP A 188 -10.08 -16.16 -10.01
C ASP A 188 -11.54 -15.93 -9.58
N GLU A 189 -11.78 -15.85 -8.27
CA GLU A 189 -13.10 -15.65 -7.69
C GLU A 189 -13.72 -14.31 -8.09
N THR A 190 -12.93 -13.28 -8.35
CA THR A 190 -13.44 -11.98 -8.82
C THR A 190 -13.82 -12.05 -10.28
N SER A 191 -12.98 -12.61 -11.12
CA SER A 191 -13.21 -12.73 -12.55
C SER A 191 -14.31 -13.73 -12.92
N GLU A 192 -14.70 -14.60 -11.99
CA GLU A 192 -15.73 -15.62 -12.14
C GLU A 192 -16.71 -15.66 -10.95
N PHE A 193 -17.01 -14.51 -10.36
CA PHE A 193 -17.83 -14.38 -9.13
C PHE A 193 -19.20 -15.07 -9.24
N TRP A 194 -19.77 -15.19 -10.45
CA TRP A 194 -21.04 -15.85 -10.70
C TRP A 194 -21.00 -17.38 -10.53
N LYS A 195 -19.80 -17.95 -10.34
CA LYS A 195 -19.61 -19.37 -10.01
C LYS A 195 -19.53 -19.64 -8.51
N ALA A 196 -19.77 -18.60 -7.70
CA ALA A 196 -19.73 -18.74 -6.24
C ALA A 196 -20.73 -19.80 -5.75
N PRO A 197 -20.37 -20.60 -4.74
CA PRO A 197 -21.27 -21.60 -4.17
C PRO A 197 -22.59 -20.95 -3.68
N GLY A 198 -23.70 -21.63 -3.92
CA GLY A 198 -25.02 -21.16 -3.51
C GLY A 198 -25.72 -20.25 -4.53
N ILE A 199 -25.07 -19.80 -5.59
CA ILE A 199 -25.73 -19.06 -6.68
C ILE A 199 -26.60 -20.05 -7.47
N THR A 200 -27.90 -19.84 -7.44
CA THR A 200 -28.88 -20.65 -8.16
C THR A 200 -28.95 -20.30 -9.66
N ALA A 201 -29.50 -21.19 -10.46
CA ALA A 201 -29.72 -20.91 -11.90
C ALA A 201 -30.63 -19.69 -12.13
N GLU A 202 -31.59 -19.46 -11.23
CA GLU A 202 -32.49 -18.30 -11.31
C GLU A 202 -31.79 -16.98 -10.94
N GLU A 203 -30.87 -17.01 -9.97
CA GLU A 203 -30.02 -15.86 -9.64
C GLU A 203 -29.03 -15.56 -10.77
N LEU A 204 -28.44 -16.61 -11.36
CA LEU A 204 -27.51 -16.45 -12.47
C LEU A 204 -28.12 -15.71 -13.65
N LYS A 205 -29.41 -15.98 -13.99
CA LYS A 205 -30.13 -15.28 -15.05
C LYS A 205 -30.34 -13.78 -14.77
N LYS A 206 -30.27 -13.36 -13.51
CA LYS A 206 -30.48 -11.96 -13.09
C LYS A 206 -29.19 -11.14 -13.07
N ILE A 207 -28.03 -11.79 -13.19
CA ILE A 207 -26.73 -11.11 -13.21
C ILE A 207 -26.53 -10.49 -14.59
N ASN A 208 -26.48 -9.16 -14.65
CA ASN A 208 -26.27 -8.41 -15.90
C ASN A 208 -24.86 -7.84 -16.06
N THR A 209 -23.97 -8.11 -15.11
CA THR A 209 -22.60 -7.60 -15.14
C THR A 209 -21.83 -8.17 -16.31
N THR A 210 -21.35 -7.31 -17.21
CA THR A 210 -20.44 -7.72 -18.30
C THR A 210 -19.01 -7.84 -17.76
N VAL A 211 -18.41 -9.02 -17.91
CA VAL A 211 -17.04 -9.28 -17.43
C VAL A 211 -16.07 -9.40 -18.59
N TYR A 212 -15.07 -8.52 -18.60
CA TYR A 212 -13.96 -8.55 -19.54
C TYR A 212 -12.73 -9.12 -18.84
N ARG A 213 -12.27 -10.30 -19.25
CA ARG A 213 -11.06 -10.93 -18.72
C ARG A 213 -9.91 -10.71 -19.69
N LEU A 214 -8.87 -10.02 -19.21
CA LEU A 214 -7.66 -9.70 -19.94
C LEU A 214 -6.53 -10.55 -19.37
N PRO A 215 -5.90 -11.43 -20.15
CA PRO A 215 -4.77 -12.22 -19.67
C PRO A 215 -3.55 -11.32 -19.49
N GLY A 216 -3.09 -11.17 -18.25
CA GLY A 216 -1.93 -10.39 -17.87
C GLY A 216 -0.64 -11.23 -17.83
N ALA A 217 0.49 -10.61 -18.17
CA ALA A 217 1.80 -11.21 -18.04
C ALA A 217 2.18 -11.37 -16.57
N GLY A 218 2.77 -12.53 -16.25
CA GLY A 218 3.31 -12.81 -14.94
C GLY A 218 4.58 -12.04 -14.61
N PHE A 219 5.05 -12.19 -13.38
CA PHE A 219 6.22 -11.45 -12.87
C PHE A 219 7.50 -11.69 -13.70
N ALA A 220 7.77 -12.92 -14.12
CA ALA A 220 8.95 -13.27 -14.91
C ALA A 220 8.83 -12.90 -16.40
N GLU A 221 7.64 -12.54 -16.86
CA GLU A 221 7.27 -12.38 -18.26
C GLU A 221 7.26 -10.91 -18.71
N LYS A 222 7.76 -10.01 -17.87
CA LYS A 222 7.84 -8.57 -18.16
C LYS A 222 9.02 -7.92 -17.47
N ASP A 223 9.57 -6.87 -18.08
CA ASP A 223 10.45 -5.92 -17.42
C ASP A 223 9.68 -5.16 -16.35
N GLY A 224 10.39 -4.49 -15.47
CA GLY A 224 9.75 -3.64 -14.50
C GLY A 224 10.65 -3.22 -13.36
N THR A 225 10.05 -2.48 -12.44
CA THR A 225 10.69 -2.09 -11.20
C THR A 225 9.86 -2.55 -10.02
N PHE A 226 10.51 -2.69 -8.88
CA PHE A 226 9.82 -2.75 -7.59
C PHE A 226 10.60 -1.96 -6.55
N VAL A 227 9.86 -1.42 -5.59
CA VAL A 227 10.39 -0.68 -4.46
C VAL A 227 9.99 -1.40 -3.19
N ASN A 228 10.98 -1.90 -2.47
CA ASN A 228 10.79 -2.62 -1.22
C ASN A 228 10.59 -1.66 -0.02
N SER A 229 10.38 -2.22 1.17
CA SER A 229 10.17 -1.45 2.41
C SER A 229 11.33 -0.54 2.79
N ALA A 230 12.55 -0.80 2.31
CA ALA A 230 13.72 0.05 2.50
C ALA A 230 13.81 1.17 1.44
N ARG A 231 12.81 1.33 0.61
CA ARG A 231 12.74 2.34 -0.47
C ARG A 231 13.79 2.12 -1.57
N TRP A 232 14.29 0.90 -1.73
CA TRP A 232 15.23 0.53 -2.78
C TRP A 232 14.46 0.26 -4.06
N LEU A 233 14.68 1.12 -5.04
CA LEU A 233 14.14 1.02 -6.39
C LEU A 233 15.05 0.09 -7.20
N GLN A 234 14.52 -1.05 -7.59
CA GLN A 234 15.25 -2.12 -8.27
C GLN A 234 14.63 -2.40 -9.63
N TRP A 235 15.49 -2.54 -10.65
CA TRP A 235 15.07 -3.01 -11.97
C TRP A 235 15.14 -4.53 -12.04
N LYS A 236 14.14 -5.15 -12.62
CA LYS A 236 14.15 -6.54 -13.05
C LYS A 236 13.98 -6.64 -14.55
N ASN A 237 14.69 -7.55 -15.18
CA ASN A 237 14.55 -7.85 -16.59
C ASN A 237 13.53 -8.98 -16.80
N VAL A 238 12.91 -8.99 -17.98
CA VAL A 238 12.10 -10.09 -18.46
C VAL A 238 12.96 -11.36 -18.55
N ALA A 239 12.42 -12.48 -18.08
CA ALA A 239 13.08 -13.78 -18.15
C ALA A 239 12.46 -14.69 -19.21
N LEU A 240 11.16 -14.56 -19.46
CA LEU A 240 10.39 -15.38 -20.39
C LEU A 240 9.39 -14.50 -21.15
N PRO A 241 9.04 -14.81 -22.39
CA PRO A 241 7.96 -14.11 -23.07
C PRO A 241 6.59 -14.42 -22.41
N PRO A 242 5.64 -13.49 -22.45
CA PRO A 242 4.27 -13.76 -22.00
C PRO A 242 3.65 -14.94 -22.76
N PRO A 243 2.94 -15.86 -22.09
CA PRO A 243 2.36 -17.03 -22.73
C PRO A 243 1.09 -16.70 -23.52
N GLY A 244 0.89 -17.35 -24.65
CA GLY A 244 -0.35 -17.28 -25.43
C GLY A 244 -0.75 -15.87 -25.85
N ARG A 245 -1.87 -15.34 -25.31
CA ARG A 245 -2.36 -13.98 -25.56
C ARG A 245 -2.10 -13.03 -24.39
N ALA A 246 -1.36 -13.45 -23.38
CA ALA A 246 -1.06 -12.58 -22.26
C ALA A 246 -0.22 -11.38 -22.72
N LYS A 247 -0.53 -10.22 -22.13
CA LYS A 247 0.14 -8.94 -22.43
C LYS A 247 0.66 -8.30 -21.16
N VAL A 248 1.70 -7.50 -21.29
CA VAL A 248 2.24 -6.71 -20.18
C VAL A 248 1.28 -5.56 -19.82
N ASP A 249 1.29 -5.13 -18.56
CA ASP A 249 0.30 -4.17 -18.04
C ASP A 249 0.31 -2.85 -18.82
N GLN A 250 1.51 -2.33 -19.17
CA GLN A 250 1.61 -1.08 -19.94
C GLN A 250 1.00 -1.20 -21.34
N GLU A 251 1.12 -2.35 -22.02
CA GLU A 251 0.50 -2.59 -23.33
C GLU A 251 -1.04 -2.61 -23.20
N ILE A 252 -1.57 -3.28 -22.17
CA ILE A 252 -3.01 -3.34 -21.90
C ILE A 252 -3.56 -1.94 -21.65
N LEU A 253 -2.95 -1.20 -20.71
CA LEU A 253 -3.39 0.13 -20.33
C LEU A 253 -3.24 1.13 -21.47
N ALA A 254 -2.12 1.11 -22.19
CA ALA A 254 -1.90 1.98 -23.35
C ALA A 254 -2.91 1.72 -24.46
N THR A 255 -3.21 0.45 -24.76
CA THR A 255 -4.18 0.09 -25.80
C THR A 255 -5.59 0.57 -25.41
N ILE A 256 -6.01 0.38 -24.16
CA ILE A 256 -7.30 0.90 -23.67
C ILE A 256 -7.33 2.42 -23.77
N PHE A 257 -6.30 3.11 -23.27
CA PHE A 257 -6.21 4.56 -23.29
C PHE A 257 -6.30 5.13 -24.71
N LEU A 258 -5.53 4.58 -25.65
CA LEU A 258 -5.54 5.03 -27.04
C LEU A 258 -6.91 4.83 -27.69
N LYS A 259 -7.59 3.72 -27.36
CA LYS A 259 -8.95 3.46 -27.88
C LYS A 259 -9.98 4.41 -27.28
N VAL A 260 -9.89 4.69 -25.98
CA VAL A 260 -10.75 5.71 -25.34
C VAL A 260 -10.50 7.09 -25.97
N ARG A 261 -9.25 7.48 -26.17
CA ARG A 261 -8.89 8.75 -26.85
C ARG A 261 -9.44 8.83 -28.27
N GLU A 262 -9.38 7.75 -29.04
CA GLU A 262 -9.98 7.67 -30.39
C GLU A 262 -11.50 7.91 -30.33
N LEU A 263 -12.19 7.27 -29.41
CA LEU A 263 -13.64 7.44 -29.22
C LEU A 263 -14.00 8.88 -28.83
N TYR A 264 -13.25 9.50 -27.90
CA TYR A 264 -13.46 10.90 -27.54
C TYR A 264 -13.25 11.85 -28.72
N ARG A 265 -12.25 11.59 -29.58
CA ARG A 265 -12.06 12.39 -30.82
C ARG A 265 -13.22 12.28 -31.79
N LYS A 266 -13.78 11.07 -31.93
CA LYS A 266 -14.85 10.78 -32.88
C LYS A 266 -16.21 11.24 -32.38
N GLU A 267 -16.50 10.98 -31.11
CA GLU A 267 -17.85 11.08 -30.55
C GLU A 267 -18.02 12.26 -29.59
N GLY A 268 -16.94 12.93 -29.25
CA GLY A 268 -16.93 13.91 -28.17
C GLY A 268 -17.10 13.26 -26.79
N GLY A 269 -17.56 14.02 -25.82
CA GLY A 269 -17.83 13.52 -24.48
C GLY A 269 -17.96 14.66 -23.48
N LYS A 270 -18.31 14.31 -22.25
CA LYS A 270 -18.60 15.31 -21.22
C LYS A 270 -17.33 16.06 -20.75
N PHE A 271 -16.17 15.37 -20.74
CA PHE A 271 -14.89 15.91 -20.30
C PHE A 271 -13.76 15.43 -21.24
N PRO A 272 -13.68 15.93 -22.48
CA PRO A 272 -12.75 15.43 -23.48
C PRO A 272 -11.30 15.83 -23.21
N ASP A 273 -11.07 17.03 -22.69
CA ASP A 273 -9.76 17.66 -22.61
C ASP A 273 -8.71 16.84 -21.84
N PRO A 274 -8.99 16.27 -20.66
CA PRO A 274 -8.01 15.47 -19.95
C PRO A 274 -7.51 14.26 -20.73
N ILE A 275 -8.37 13.65 -21.53
CA ILE A 275 -8.06 12.47 -22.36
C ILE A 275 -7.34 12.88 -23.66
N LEU A 276 -7.84 13.93 -24.32
CA LEU A 276 -7.31 14.38 -25.60
C LEU A 276 -5.93 15.04 -25.45
N ASN A 277 -5.70 15.78 -24.37
CA ASN A 277 -4.48 16.53 -24.09
C ASN A 277 -3.46 15.77 -23.25
N ALA A 278 -3.78 14.57 -22.74
CA ALA A 278 -2.79 13.75 -22.04
C ALA A 278 -1.57 13.52 -22.95
N TRP A 279 -0.39 13.83 -22.46
CA TRP A 279 0.83 13.71 -23.25
C TRP A 279 1.32 12.26 -23.30
N PHE A 280 1.55 11.75 -24.50
CA PHE A 280 1.84 10.34 -24.70
C PHE A 280 2.91 10.16 -25.79
N PRO A 281 4.15 10.64 -25.55
CA PRO A 281 5.19 10.80 -26.54
C PRO A 281 6.09 9.57 -26.68
N TYR A 282 5.55 8.36 -26.53
CA TYR A 282 6.33 7.14 -26.59
C TYR A 282 6.59 6.68 -28.01
N THR A 283 7.76 6.07 -28.23
CA THR A 283 8.19 5.55 -29.54
C THR A 283 7.21 4.50 -30.05
N ASP A 284 6.80 3.56 -29.20
CA ASP A 284 5.65 2.71 -29.47
C ASP A 284 4.50 3.07 -28.49
N PRO A 285 3.49 3.83 -28.97
CA PRO A 285 2.39 4.23 -28.10
C PRO A 285 1.48 3.09 -27.67
N LYS A 286 1.51 1.92 -28.34
CA LYS A 286 0.71 0.76 -27.92
C LYS A 286 1.39 -0.07 -26.86
N ASN A 287 2.72 -0.08 -26.83
CA ASN A 287 3.52 -0.78 -25.84
C ASN A 287 4.74 0.07 -25.44
N PRO A 288 4.54 1.13 -24.64
CA PRO A 288 5.63 2.02 -24.23
C PRO A 288 6.77 1.27 -23.57
N ALA A 289 8.00 1.55 -24.00
CA ALA A 289 9.18 0.95 -23.38
C ALA A 289 9.30 1.40 -21.92
N LEU A 290 9.53 0.49 -21.00
CA LEU A 290 9.64 0.81 -19.58
C LEU A 290 10.82 1.74 -19.27
N SER A 291 11.86 1.75 -20.09
CA SER A 291 12.96 2.71 -20.01
C SER A 291 12.51 4.15 -20.35
N GLU A 292 11.58 4.33 -21.29
CA GLU A 292 10.97 5.64 -21.59
C GLU A 292 10.12 6.12 -20.41
N LEU A 293 9.30 5.22 -19.83
CA LEU A 293 8.52 5.51 -18.64
C LEU A 293 9.41 5.85 -17.44
N ALA A 294 10.50 5.11 -17.22
CA ALA A 294 11.44 5.38 -16.13
C ALA A 294 12.12 6.76 -16.28
N LYS A 295 12.45 7.17 -17.51
CA LYS A 295 13.00 8.50 -17.82
C LYS A 295 11.99 9.62 -17.61
N GLU A 296 10.73 9.40 -17.96
CA GLU A 296 9.64 10.35 -17.68
C GLU A 296 9.41 10.50 -16.18
N ILE A 297 9.40 9.38 -15.45
CA ILE A 297 9.26 9.37 -13.99
C ILE A 297 10.43 10.11 -13.33
N ASN A 298 11.66 9.88 -13.78
CA ASN A 298 12.86 10.61 -13.33
C ASN A 298 12.72 12.11 -13.58
N GLY A 299 12.33 12.47 -14.78
CA GLY A 299 12.20 13.85 -15.22
C GLY A 299 13.37 14.38 -16.01
N LYS A 300 13.08 15.38 -16.86
CA LYS A 300 14.05 16.03 -17.74
C LYS A 300 13.87 17.54 -17.80
N ALA A 301 14.92 18.23 -18.23
CA ALA A 301 14.88 19.64 -18.55
C ALA A 301 14.13 19.87 -19.88
N LEU A 302 13.28 20.88 -19.95
CA LEU A 302 12.61 21.34 -21.17
C LEU A 302 13.28 22.59 -21.76
N ALA A 303 14.14 23.26 -20.98
CA ALA A 303 15.01 24.36 -21.37
C ALA A 303 16.37 24.17 -20.72
N ASP A 304 17.38 24.92 -21.15
CA ASP A 304 18.70 24.93 -20.49
C ASP A 304 18.56 25.46 -19.06
N LEU A 305 19.07 24.71 -18.11
CA LEU A 305 19.03 25.04 -16.67
C LEU A 305 20.46 25.19 -16.16
N THR A 306 20.78 26.33 -15.56
CA THR A 306 22.09 26.56 -14.92
C THR A 306 21.89 26.79 -13.41
N ASP A 307 22.64 26.05 -12.60
CA ASP A 307 22.74 26.30 -11.17
C ASP A 307 23.69 27.51 -10.96
N PRO A 308 23.18 28.62 -10.38
CA PRO A 308 24.00 29.84 -10.20
C PRO A 308 25.14 29.65 -9.19
N LYS A 309 25.08 28.61 -8.33
CA LYS A 309 26.11 28.36 -7.32
C LYS A 309 27.28 27.52 -7.86
N THR A 310 26.95 26.52 -8.66
CA THR A 310 27.94 25.54 -9.16
C THR A 310 28.32 25.77 -10.61
N ASN A 311 27.62 26.66 -11.35
CA ASN A 311 27.67 26.83 -12.80
C ASN A 311 27.42 25.55 -13.60
N GLN A 312 26.91 24.51 -12.98
CA GLN A 312 26.49 23.30 -13.66
C GLN A 312 25.28 23.61 -14.55
N THR A 313 25.37 23.20 -15.82
CA THR A 313 24.28 23.39 -16.79
C THR A 313 23.74 22.02 -17.23
N ILE A 314 22.41 21.89 -17.19
CA ILE A 314 21.64 20.77 -17.75
C ILE A 314 20.97 21.30 -19.01
N LYS A 315 21.25 20.68 -20.16
CA LYS A 315 20.69 21.10 -21.44
C LYS A 315 19.25 20.62 -21.61
N ALA A 316 18.48 21.35 -22.40
CA ALA A 316 17.13 20.92 -22.78
C ALA A 316 17.15 19.49 -23.33
N GLY A 317 16.23 18.66 -22.87
CA GLY A 317 16.10 17.24 -23.21
C GLY A 317 16.88 16.28 -22.29
N GLN A 318 17.88 16.75 -21.55
CA GLN A 318 18.64 15.90 -20.62
C GLN A 318 17.87 15.54 -19.38
N GLN A 319 18.17 14.35 -18.83
CA GLN A 319 17.60 13.84 -17.59
C GLN A 319 18.10 14.63 -16.38
N LEU A 320 17.20 14.90 -15.43
CA LEU A 320 17.55 15.60 -14.21
C LEU A 320 18.35 14.70 -13.26
N PRO A 321 19.44 15.20 -12.67
CA PRO A 321 20.27 14.42 -11.73
C PRO A 321 19.66 14.32 -10.32
N GLY A 322 18.59 15.07 -10.02
CA GLY A 322 17.90 15.04 -8.73
C GLY A 322 16.78 16.06 -8.64
N PHE A 323 15.90 15.89 -7.66
CA PHE A 323 14.68 16.68 -7.50
C PHE A 323 14.92 18.18 -7.18
N ALA A 324 16.13 18.55 -6.75
CA ALA A 324 16.49 19.95 -6.54
C ALA A 324 16.47 20.79 -7.84
N TRP A 325 16.54 20.14 -8.98
CA TRP A 325 16.49 20.76 -10.30
C TRP A 325 15.07 21.00 -10.82
N LEU A 326 14.05 20.43 -10.19
CA LEU A 326 12.66 20.67 -10.56
C LEU A 326 12.27 22.15 -10.38
N LYS A 327 11.47 22.68 -11.30
CA LYS A 327 11.04 24.08 -11.36
C LYS A 327 9.50 24.18 -11.39
N ASP A 328 9.01 25.34 -11.00
CA ASP A 328 7.59 25.72 -11.04
C ASP A 328 7.24 26.70 -12.18
N ASP A 329 8.17 26.92 -13.08
CA ASP A 329 8.05 27.79 -14.25
C ASP A 329 7.77 27.04 -15.57
N GLY A 330 7.60 25.70 -15.50
CA GLY A 330 7.34 24.85 -16.64
C GLY A 330 8.58 24.46 -17.45
N THR A 331 9.79 24.80 -17.00
CA THR A 331 11.05 24.44 -17.67
C THR A 331 11.52 23.03 -17.34
N THR A 332 10.79 22.30 -16.48
CA THR A 332 11.04 20.89 -16.17
C THR A 332 9.77 20.07 -16.23
N LEU A 333 9.92 18.79 -16.48
CA LEU A 333 8.91 17.78 -16.23
C LEU A 333 9.50 16.67 -15.35
N GLY A 334 8.65 15.98 -14.58
CA GLY A 334 9.04 14.84 -13.76
C GLY A 334 7.83 14.12 -13.20
N GLY A 335 7.64 12.87 -13.60
CA GLY A 335 6.46 12.07 -13.21
C GLY A 335 6.41 11.75 -11.72
N ASN A 336 7.57 11.76 -11.03
CA ASN A 336 7.63 11.57 -9.59
C ASN A 336 8.91 12.17 -8.99
N TRP A 337 8.80 13.24 -8.24
CA TRP A 337 9.95 13.95 -7.66
C TRP A 337 10.82 13.05 -6.76
N LEU A 338 10.24 12.06 -6.08
CA LEU A 338 10.98 11.12 -5.23
C LEU A 338 11.96 10.27 -6.04
N TYR A 339 11.66 9.99 -7.30
CA TYR A 339 12.47 9.14 -8.18
C TYR A 339 13.44 9.95 -9.06
N CYS A 340 13.43 11.27 -8.93
CA CYS A 340 14.35 12.13 -9.66
C CYS A 340 15.81 11.85 -9.24
N GLY A 341 16.65 11.48 -10.19
CA GLY A 341 18.01 10.98 -9.98
C GLY A 341 18.16 9.46 -10.14
N SER A 342 17.06 8.74 -10.34
CA SER A 342 17.08 7.27 -10.50
C SER A 342 17.53 6.81 -11.89
N TRP A 343 17.32 7.66 -12.91
CA TRP A 343 17.77 7.45 -14.28
C TRP A 343 18.34 8.76 -14.83
N THR A 344 19.64 8.88 -14.90
CA THR A 344 20.35 10.11 -15.30
C THR A 344 21.13 9.93 -16.58
N GLU A 345 21.78 10.99 -17.08
CA GLU A 345 22.71 10.91 -18.22
C GLU A 345 23.93 10.01 -17.92
N ALA A 346 24.26 9.82 -16.62
CA ALA A 346 25.30 8.88 -16.19
C ALA A 346 24.83 7.41 -16.20
N GLY A 347 23.56 7.16 -16.47
CA GLY A 347 22.97 5.82 -16.60
C GLY A 347 21.80 5.53 -15.67
N ALA A 348 21.30 4.29 -15.73
CA ALA A 348 20.22 3.77 -14.94
C ALA A 348 20.70 3.35 -13.54
N MET A 349 20.57 4.23 -12.57
CA MET A 349 21.01 3.96 -11.20
C MET A 349 20.23 2.79 -10.55
N ILE A 350 19.02 2.54 -11.02
CA ILE A 350 18.17 1.43 -10.58
C ILE A 350 18.66 0.05 -11.05
N GLN A 351 19.55 0.01 -12.03
CA GLN A 351 20.12 -1.24 -12.56
C GLN A 351 21.45 -1.62 -11.90
N ARG A 352 21.98 -0.79 -11.00
CA ARG A 352 23.23 -1.08 -10.29
C ARG A 352 23.08 -2.36 -9.43
N ARG A 353 24.20 -3.08 -9.27
CA ARG A 353 24.24 -4.37 -8.52
C ARG A 353 25.50 -4.50 -7.65
N GLY A 354 26.11 -3.38 -7.28
CA GLY A 354 27.29 -3.40 -6.42
C GLY A 354 26.96 -3.92 -5.02
N THR A 355 27.70 -4.90 -4.53
CA THR A 355 27.46 -5.57 -3.25
C THR A 355 28.44 -5.13 -2.16
N GLU A 356 29.31 -4.20 -2.43
CA GLU A 356 30.26 -3.68 -1.45
C GLU A 356 29.58 -2.69 -0.51
N ASP A 357 29.85 -2.83 0.76
CA ASP A 357 29.38 -1.95 1.82
C ASP A 357 30.53 -1.55 2.76
N PRO A 358 31.28 -0.47 2.43
CA PRO A 358 32.38 -0.01 3.25
C PRO A 358 31.97 0.39 4.69
N SER A 359 30.68 0.68 4.91
CA SER A 359 30.16 1.06 6.23
C SER A 359 30.07 -0.11 7.20
N GLY A 360 29.92 -1.35 6.71
CA GLY A 360 29.59 -2.51 7.53
C GLY A 360 28.18 -2.46 8.17
N LEU A 361 27.35 -1.48 7.82
CA LEU A 361 26.02 -1.26 8.40
C LEU A 361 24.86 -1.75 7.52
N GLY A 362 25.16 -2.37 6.39
CA GLY A 362 24.12 -2.82 5.44
C GLY A 362 23.63 -1.72 4.52
N ILE A 363 24.39 -0.68 4.27
CA ILE A 363 23.97 0.47 3.45
C ILE A 363 24.01 0.15 1.97
N TYR A 364 25.03 -0.56 1.47
CA TYR A 364 25.18 -0.97 0.07
C TYR A 364 24.94 0.19 -0.93
N PRO A 365 25.76 1.24 -0.96
CA PRO A 365 25.49 2.49 -1.68
C PRO A 365 25.33 2.31 -3.19
N ASN A 366 25.92 1.25 -3.76
CA ASN A 366 25.87 0.93 -5.19
C ASN A 366 24.93 -0.23 -5.55
N TRP A 367 24.11 -0.70 -4.60
CA TRP A 367 23.04 -1.64 -4.88
C TRP A 367 21.74 -0.87 -5.20
N ALA A 368 21.22 -0.99 -6.43
CA ALA A 368 20.01 -0.31 -6.84
C ALA A 368 20.04 1.22 -6.54
N TRP A 369 18.90 1.84 -6.33
CA TRP A 369 18.79 3.26 -5.97
C TRP A 369 17.74 3.44 -4.87
N SER A 370 17.93 4.39 -3.98
CA SER A 370 16.99 4.64 -2.86
C SER A 370 16.46 6.06 -2.92
N TRP A 371 15.14 6.22 -2.88
CA TRP A 371 14.54 7.55 -2.86
C TRP A 371 14.48 8.16 -1.45
N PRO A 372 14.46 9.51 -1.33
CA PRO A 372 14.90 10.46 -2.33
C PRO A 372 16.43 10.57 -2.36
N ALA A 373 16.97 10.97 -3.53
CA ALA A 373 18.39 11.30 -3.70
C ALA A 373 19.38 10.19 -3.33
N ASN A 374 19.05 8.92 -3.55
CA ASN A 374 19.84 7.73 -3.23
C ASN A 374 20.25 7.62 -1.75
N ARG A 375 19.44 8.14 -0.84
CA ARG A 375 19.64 7.99 0.61
C ARG A 375 19.09 6.65 1.09
N ARG A 376 19.94 5.89 1.79
CA ARG A 376 19.57 4.58 2.32
C ARG A 376 18.76 4.69 3.61
N VAL A 377 19.05 5.69 4.43
CA VAL A 377 18.37 5.96 5.69
C VAL A 377 17.71 7.33 5.62
N MET A 378 16.38 7.37 5.67
CA MET A 378 15.64 8.62 5.82
C MET A 378 15.88 9.19 7.22
N TYR A 379 15.96 10.52 7.30
CA TYR A 379 16.24 11.23 8.54
C TYR A 379 17.56 10.78 9.19
N ASN A 380 18.59 10.55 8.37
CA ASN A 380 19.88 10.11 8.86
C ASN A 380 20.55 11.15 9.76
N ARG A 381 20.13 12.43 9.70
CA ARG A 381 20.51 13.49 10.65
C ARG A 381 20.18 13.12 12.10
N ALA A 382 19.11 12.34 12.34
CA ALA A 382 18.74 11.86 13.68
C ALA A 382 19.77 10.90 14.31
N SER A 383 20.74 10.40 13.54
CA SER A 383 21.85 9.60 14.06
C SER A 383 22.89 10.42 14.85
N CYS A 384 22.75 11.75 14.86
CA CYS A 384 23.62 12.68 15.57
C CYS A 384 22.83 13.52 16.57
N ASP A 385 23.57 14.04 17.58
CA ASP A 385 23.10 15.12 18.42
C ASP A 385 23.00 16.45 17.64
N LEU A 386 22.69 17.51 18.35
CA LEU A 386 22.45 18.83 17.76
C LEU A 386 23.72 19.49 17.21
N ASP A 387 24.87 19.11 17.75
CA ASP A 387 26.18 19.59 17.30
C ASP A 387 26.76 18.74 16.15
N GLY A 388 25.98 17.76 15.67
CA GLY A 388 26.41 16.88 14.58
C GLY A 388 27.34 15.75 15.01
N LYS A 389 27.44 15.48 16.31
CA LYS A 389 28.22 14.37 16.85
C LYS A 389 27.36 13.10 16.88
N PRO A 390 27.84 11.96 16.34
CA PRO A 390 27.09 10.72 16.34
C PRO A 390 26.76 10.21 17.75
N TRP A 391 25.52 9.72 17.93
CA TRP A 391 25.12 9.03 19.16
C TRP A 391 25.94 7.75 19.43
N ASP A 392 26.35 7.08 18.35
CA ASP A 392 27.16 5.88 18.37
C ASP A 392 28.24 5.99 17.29
N PRO A 393 29.51 6.26 17.65
CA PRO A 393 30.60 6.41 16.69
C PRO A 393 30.88 5.18 15.84
N GLU A 394 30.56 3.96 16.31
CA GLU A 394 30.77 2.72 15.55
C GLU A 394 29.63 2.46 14.56
N ARG A 395 28.46 3.07 14.79
CA ARG A 395 27.24 2.89 13.98
C ARG A 395 26.72 4.18 13.36
N ARG A 396 27.64 5.15 13.19
CA ARG A 396 27.31 6.46 12.60
C ARG A 396 26.90 6.34 11.15
N GLN A 397 25.92 7.13 10.78
CA GLN A 397 25.42 7.22 9.40
C GLN A 397 25.93 8.48 8.73
N VAL A 398 25.71 9.64 9.33
CA VAL A 398 26.25 10.94 8.95
C VAL A 398 26.82 11.64 10.18
N TRP A 399 27.74 12.58 9.99
CA TRP A 399 28.29 13.43 11.06
C TRP A 399 28.86 14.73 10.48
N TRP A 400 28.95 15.74 11.33
CA TRP A 400 29.58 16.99 10.95
C TRP A 400 31.10 16.87 11.00
N ASP A 401 31.77 17.27 9.93
CA ASP A 401 33.23 17.37 9.85
C ASP A 401 33.62 18.85 9.99
N GLU A 402 34.08 19.22 11.18
CA GLU A 402 34.41 20.61 11.50
C GLU A 402 35.56 21.14 10.63
N ALA A 403 36.52 20.30 10.27
CA ALA A 403 37.64 20.71 9.43
C ALA A 403 37.23 21.01 7.99
N LYS A 404 36.26 20.27 7.48
CA LYS A 404 35.74 20.44 6.12
C LYS A 404 34.53 21.36 6.04
N GLN A 405 33.95 21.76 7.18
CA GLN A 405 32.70 22.53 7.26
C GLN A 405 31.59 21.89 6.42
N THR A 406 31.44 20.58 6.55
CA THR A 406 30.44 19.83 5.79
C THR A 406 30.01 18.56 6.52
N TRP A 407 28.79 18.13 6.27
CA TRP A 407 28.34 16.81 6.69
C TRP A 407 28.95 15.75 5.80
N VAL A 408 29.50 14.74 6.42
CA VAL A 408 30.10 13.57 5.79
C VAL A 408 29.44 12.31 6.35
N GLY A 409 29.60 11.17 5.70
CA GLY A 409 29.10 9.93 6.25
C GLY A 409 29.14 8.75 5.30
N ASN A 410 28.58 7.65 5.82
CA ASN A 410 28.41 6.40 5.09
C ASN A 410 27.17 6.45 4.17
N ASP A 411 26.22 7.36 4.47
CA ASP A 411 25.05 7.62 3.66
C ASP A 411 25.05 9.06 3.15
N VAL A 412 24.27 9.34 2.11
CA VAL A 412 24.04 10.69 1.59
C VAL A 412 23.28 11.50 2.65
N PRO A 413 23.78 12.66 3.10
CA PRO A 413 23.05 13.53 4.01
C PRO A 413 21.66 13.86 3.46
N ASP A 414 20.66 13.84 4.32
CA ASP A 414 19.27 14.07 3.90
C ASP A 414 18.86 15.55 3.85
N PHE A 415 19.85 16.42 3.86
CA PHE A 415 19.76 17.89 3.80
C PHE A 415 21.01 18.44 3.10
N LYS A 416 21.16 19.75 3.05
CA LYS A 416 22.35 20.37 2.44
C LYS A 416 23.58 20.05 3.27
N ALA A 417 24.57 19.47 2.62
CA ALA A 417 25.79 19.05 3.29
C ALA A 417 26.60 20.20 3.90
N ASP A 418 26.46 21.41 3.38
CA ASP A 418 27.12 22.63 3.84
C ASP A 418 26.35 23.42 4.91
N SER A 419 25.22 22.89 5.41
CA SER A 419 24.46 23.54 6.51
C SER A 419 25.04 23.16 7.87
N PRO A 420 25.66 24.09 8.62
CA PRO A 420 26.29 23.74 9.88
C PRO A 420 25.23 23.39 10.97
N PRO A 421 25.58 22.55 11.95
CA PRO A 421 24.69 22.19 13.06
C PRO A 421 24.15 23.39 13.83
N LYS A 422 24.97 24.44 13.98
CA LYS A 422 24.60 25.71 14.65
C LYS A 422 23.43 26.44 13.99
N ASP A 423 23.07 26.10 12.75
CA ASP A 423 21.88 26.66 12.09
C ASP A 423 20.58 26.03 12.62
N HIS A 424 20.67 25.23 13.67
CA HIS A 424 19.55 24.59 14.37
C HIS A 424 18.63 23.76 13.45
N MET A 425 19.21 23.07 12.48
CA MET A 425 18.47 22.22 11.56
C MET A 425 17.95 20.96 12.26
N GLY A 426 16.64 20.87 12.39
CA GLY A 426 15.99 19.69 12.95
C GLY A 426 16.21 18.42 12.11
N PRO A 427 16.18 17.24 12.74
CA PRO A 427 16.46 15.98 12.06
C PRO A 427 15.36 15.52 11.09
N PHE A 428 14.16 16.12 11.12
CA PHE A 428 13.02 15.69 10.31
C PHE A 428 12.75 16.70 9.19
N ILE A 429 13.45 16.54 8.09
CA ILE A 429 13.53 17.49 6.96
C ILE A 429 12.25 17.66 6.16
N MET A 430 11.31 16.72 6.24
CA MET A 430 10.03 16.81 5.52
C MET A 430 9.04 17.73 6.23
N ASN A 431 9.10 17.78 7.55
CA ASN A 431 8.20 18.60 8.37
C ASN A 431 8.61 20.07 8.34
N GLN A 432 7.62 20.95 8.44
CA GLN A 432 7.83 22.39 8.44
C GLN A 432 8.59 22.90 9.68
N GLU A 433 8.52 22.21 10.80
CA GLU A 433 9.21 22.55 12.06
C GLU A 433 10.37 21.63 12.42
N GLY A 434 10.74 20.64 11.59
CA GLY A 434 11.87 19.74 11.83
C GLY A 434 11.70 18.73 12.96
N LEU A 435 10.48 18.54 13.49
CA LEU A 435 10.18 17.62 14.58
C LEU A 435 9.47 16.36 14.11
N GLY A 436 9.76 15.22 14.74
CA GLY A 436 9.01 13.97 14.55
C GLY A 436 7.64 14.02 15.22
N ARG A 437 6.61 13.54 14.55
CA ARG A 437 5.24 13.53 15.08
C ARG A 437 4.70 12.10 15.12
N LEU A 438 4.19 11.68 16.29
CA LEU A 438 3.58 10.35 16.48
C LEU A 438 2.06 10.35 16.29
N PHE A 439 1.43 11.51 16.31
CA PHE A 439 -0.04 11.65 16.32
C PHE A 439 -0.48 12.87 15.50
N VAL A 440 -0.43 12.71 14.18
CA VAL A 440 -0.90 13.71 13.22
C VAL A 440 -2.05 13.11 12.42
N TRP A 441 -3.14 13.88 12.26
CA TRP A 441 -4.34 13.50 11.48
C TRP A 441 -5.01 12.19 11.96
N LEU A 442 -5.13 12.02 13.27
CA LEU A 442 -5.81 10.88 13.86
C LEU A 442 -7.30 11.18 14.08
N ASN A 443 -8.12 10.16 13.83
CA ASN A 443 -9.55 10.21 14.12
C ASN A 443 -9.88 9.79 15.56
N ASP A 444 -8.91 9.25 16.28
CA ASP A 444 -8.96 8.89 17.69
C ASP A 444 -7.94 9.70 18.51
N GLY A 445 -7.91 9.52 19.82
CA GLY A 445 -7.09 10.31 20.73
C GLY A 445 -5.58 10.23 20.45
N PRO A 446 -4.80 11.24 20.93
CA PRO A 446 -3.37 11.36 20.68
C PRO A 446 -2.55 10.24 21.35
N PHE A 447 -3.01 9.71 22.47
CA PHE A 447 -2.36 8.58 23.15
C PHE A 447 -3.02 7.27 22.76
N PRO A 448 -2.24 6.19 22.56
CA PRO A 448 -2.79 4.87 22.32
C PRO A 448 -3.52 4.38 23.57
N GLU A 449 -4.71 3.83 23.35
CA GLU A 449 -5.51 3.17 24.36
C GLU A 449 -5.67 1.70 24.00
N HIS A 450 -5.91 0.86 25.00
CA HIS A 450 -6.23 -0.54 24.75
C HIS A 450 -7.70 -0.66 24.33
N TYR A 451 -7.94 -1.22 23.15
CA TYR A 451 -9.26 -1.54 22.63
C TYR A 451 -9.35 -3.01 22.27
N GLU A 452 -10.52 -3.60 22.47
CA GLU A 452 -10.87 -4.91 21.97
C GLU A 452 -11.48 -4.80 20.55
N PRO A 453 -11.45 -5.88 19.74
CA PRO A 453 -12.27 -5.97 18.54
C PRO A 453 -13.75 -5.76 18.83
N ILE A 454 -14.55 -5.40 17.81
CA ILE A 454 -16.01 -5.26 17.99
C ILE A 454 -16.64 -6.58 18.42
N GLU A 455 -16.20 -7.69 17.83
CA GLU A 455 -16.59 -9.03 18.25
C GLU A 455 -15.57 -9.56 19.25
N ASN A 456 -15.89 -9.47 20.52
CA ASN A 456 -15.02 -9.74 21.64
C ASN A 456 -15.74 -10.62 22.66
N PRO A 457 -15.10 -11.68 23.20
CA PRO A 457 -15.74 -12.60 24.13
C PRO A 457 -15.85 -12.05 25.57
N ILE A 458 -15.14 -10.97 25.89
CA ILE A 458 -15.13 -10.34 27.21
C ILE A 458 -15.16 -8.81 27.08
N PRO A 459 -15.70 -8.08 28.07
CA PRO A 459 -15.53 -6.64 28.16
C PRO A 459 -14.04 -6.26 28.28
N ASN A 460 -13.68 -5.09 27.78
CA ASN A 460 -12.34 -4.54 27.99
C ASN A 460 -12.12 -4.27 29.50
N PRO A 461 -11.16 -4.93 30.15
CA PRO A 461 -10.96 -4.77 31.60
C PRO A 461 -10.50 -3.36 32.01
N LEU A 462 -9.87 -2.61 31.07
CA LEU A 462 -9.44 -1.23 31.32
C LEU A 462 -10.56 -0.21 31.07
N HIS A 463 -11.52 -0.53 30.19
CA HIS A 463 -12.63 0.34 29.81
C HIS A 463 -13.93 -0.48 29.65
N PRO A 464 -14.54 -0.97 30.75
CA PRO A 464 -15.72 -1.83 30.68
C PRO A 464 -16.89 -1.24 29.89
N ASP A 465 -17.09 0.08 30.01
CA ASP A 465 -18.17 0.81 29.32
C ASP A 465 -17.83 1.13 27.85
N ARG A 466 -16.59 0.90 27.41
CA ARG A 466 -16.09 1.25 26.08
C ARG A 466 -15.05 0.24 25.59
N SER A 467 -15.50 -0.98 25.36
CA SER A 467 -14.60 -2.07 25.01
C SER A 467 -13.88 -1.87 23.68
N HIS A 468 -14.53 -1.35 22.66
CA HIS A 468 -13.94 -1.14 21.34
C HIS A 468 -13.72 0.35 21.04
N ASN A 469 -12.86 0.64 20.07
CA ASN A 469 -12.57 2.01 19.63
C ASN A 469 -13.88 2.73 19.24
N PRO A 470 -14.25 3.85 19.90
CA PRO A 470 -15.54 4.53 19.70
C PRO A 470 -15.71 5.11 18.30
N VAL A 471 -14.61 5.40 17.61
CA VAL A 471 -14.63 5.98 16.25
C VAL A 471 -14.38 4.95 15.16
N VAL A 472 -14.37 3.66 15.51
CA VAL A 472 -14.25 2.58 14.52
C VAL A 472 -15.39 2.66 13.51
N LYS A 473 -15.06 2.46 12.24
CA LYS A 473 -16.07 2.53 11.19
C LYS A 473 -16.74 1.17 10.98
N LYS A 474 -18.07 1.15 11.14
CA LYS A 474 -18.96 0.03 10.85
C LYS A 474 -19.85 0.37 9.65
N TYR A 475 -20.29 -0.66 8.95
CA TYR A 475 -21.27 -0.56 7.88
C TYR A 475 -22.62 -1.10 8.35
N LYS A 476 -23.70 -0.71 7.69
CA LYS A 476 -25.08 -0.99 8.12
C LYS A 476 -25.93 -1.63 7.02
N THR A 477 -25.31 -2.45 6.17
CA THR A 477 -26.10 -3.23 5.22
C THR A 477 -26.72 -4.47 5.92
N PRO A 478 -27.71 -5.14 5.32
CA PRO A 478 -28.29 -6.36 5.89
C PRO A 478 -27.29 -7.49 6.16
N LEU A 479 -26.12 -7.45 5.48
CA LEU A 479 -25.03 -8.42 5.65
C LEU A 479 -24.08 -8.06 6.81
N ASP A 480 -24.05 -6.81 7.25
CA ASP A 480 -23.17 -6.33 8.32
C ASP A 480 -23.71 -6.76 9.72
N LYS A 481 -23.55 -8.03 10.02
CA LYS A 481 -23.95 -8.64 11.31
C LYS A 481 -22.71 -8.85 12.18
N TYR A 482 -22.86 -8.68 13.48
CA TYR A 482 -21.79 -8.84 14.47
C TYR A 482 -22.18 -9.89 15.51
N GLY A 483 -21.28 -10.83 15.79
CA GLY A 483 -21.47 -11.90 16.76
C GLY A 483 -21.19 -11.44 18.19
N THR A 484 -21.99 -11.94 19.14
CA THR A 484 -21.77 -11.69 20.57
C THR A 484 -21.78 -13.00 21.37
N PRO A 485 -21.18 -13.01 22.58
CA PRO A 485 -21.20 -14.18 23.46
C PRO A 485 -22.60 -14.63 23.82
N GLU A 486 -23.55 -13.70 24.01
CA GLU A 486 -24.96 -13.99 24.33
C GLU A 486 -25.67 -14.76 23.22
N GLN A 487 -25.21 -14.57 21.98
CA GLN A 487 -25.67 -15.34 20.81
C GLN A 487 -24.95 -16.69 20.67
N GLY A 488 -24.04 -17.01 21.59
CA GLY A 488 -23.25 -18.24 21.62
C GLY A 488 -22.01 -18.23 20.75
N PHE A 489 -21.54 -17.07 20.27
CA PHE A 489 -20.25 -16.94 19.59
C PHE A 489 -19.14 -16.73 20.62
N ASN A 490 -18.48 -17.82 21.05
CA ASN A 490 -17.58 -17.84 22.20
C ASN A 490 -16.13 -18.18 21.85
N VAL A 491 -15.83 -18.46 20.59
CA VAL A 491 -14.49 -18.81 20.14
C VAL A 491 -13.93 -17.67 19.29
N ILE A 492 -12.72 -17.22 19.61
CA ILE A 492 -12.02 -16.21 18.82
C ILE A 492 -11.51 -16.87 17.55
N CYS A 493 -11.73 -16.25 16.40
CA CYS A 493 -11.19 -16.70 15.13
C CYS A 493 -10.19 -15.67 14.56
N THR A 494 -9.06 -16.17 14.06
CA THR A 494 -8.08 -15.38 13.34
C THR A 494 -7.83 -15.97 11.96
N THR A 495 -7.60 -15.10 10.96
CA THR A 495 -7.10 -15.54 9.66
C THR A 495 -5.59 -15.36 9.56
N TYR A 496 -4.90 -16.24 8.83
CA TYR A 496 -3.45 -16.15 8.68
C TYR A 496 -2.97 -16.67 7.33
N ARG A 497 -1.67 -16.55 7.06
CA ARG A 497 -0.99 -17.01 5.84
C ARG A 497 -0.04 -18.14 6.18
N LEU A 498 0.03 -19.12 5.28
CA LEU A 498 1.01 -20.20 5.33
C LEU A 498 2.29 -19.76 4.61
N THR A 499 3.42 -20.36 4.98
CA THR A 499 4.69 -20.14 4.28
C THR A 499 4.73 -20.84 2.92
N GLU A 500 3.97 -21.92 2.76
CA GLU A 500 3.87 -22.74 1.56
C GLU A 500 2.98 -22.10 0.48
N HIS A 501 2.18 -21.09 0.84
CA HIS A 501 1.28 -20.41 -0.06
C HIS A 501 1.45 -18.88 -0.04
N TYR A 502 1.32 -18.25 -1.21
CA TYR A 502 1.27 -16.80 -1.34
C TYR A 502 -0.15 -16.36 -1.72
N HIS A 503 -0.87 -15.85 -0.73
CA HIS A 503 -2.25 -15.37 -0.84
C HIS A 503 -3.15 -16.35 -1.63
N TYR A 504 -3.86 -15.86 -2.65
CA TYR A 504 -4.76 -16.64 -3.52
C TYR A 504 -4.11 -17.14 -4.82
N TRP A 505 -2.85 -16.79 -5.08
CA TRP A 505 -2.22 -17.11 -6.38
C TRP A 505 -1.66 -18.53 -6.45
N THR A 506 -0.98 -18.96 -5.41
CA THR A 506 -0.25 -20.24 -5.42
C THR A 506 -1.14 -21.47 -5.33
N LYS A 507 -2.44 -21.32 -5.07
CA LYS A 507 -3.43 -22.39 -5.28
C LYS A 507 -3.57 -22.80 -6.76
N ASN A 508 -3.02 -21.99 -7.69
CA ASN A 508 -2.91 -22.28 -9.11
C ASN A 508 -1.52 -22.84 -9.49
N ASN A 509 -0.61 -23.03 -8.54
CA ASN A 509 0.70 -23.61 -8.75
C ASN A 509 0.73 -25.06 -8.24
N PRO A 510 0.96 -26.07 -9.12
CA PRO A 510 0.93 -27.48 -8.74
C PRO A 510 1.87 -27.84 -7.59
N MET A 511 3.06 -27.24 -7.53
CA MET A 511 4.03 -27.53 -6.46
C MET A 511 3.52 -27.08 -5.08
N ASN A 512 2.95 -25.88 -4.99
CA ASN A 512 2.40 -25.38 -3.74
C ASN A 512 1.16 -26.17 -3.31
N VAL A 513 0.33 -26.58 -4.28
CA VAL A 513 -0.85 -27.43 -4.00
C VAL A 513 -0.44 -28.82 -3.53
N GLN A 514 0.68 -29.39 -4.02
CA GLN A 514 1.19 -30.64 -3.48
C GLN A 514 1.67 -30.53 -2.03
N LEU A 515 2.24 -29.39 -1.65
CA LEU A 515 2.71 -29.17 -0.28
C LEU A 515 1.54 -29.03 0.71
N VAL A 516 0.54 -28.22 0.37
CA VAL A 516 -0.66 -28.02 1.19
C VAL A 516 -1.89 -27.97 0.27
N PRO A 517 -2.54 -29.11 0.05
CA PRO A 517 -3.54 -29.25 -1.02
C PRO A 517 -4.94 -28.73 -0.67
N GLU A 518 -5.28 -28.63 0.61
CA GLU A 518 -6.65 -28.36 1.04
C GLU A 518 -6.72 -27.39 2.24
N PRO A 519 -7.84 -26.69 2.40
CA PRO A 519 -8.06 -25.83 3.55
C PRO A 519 -8.25 -26.64 4.84
N PHE A 520 -7.88 -26.02 5.95
CA PHE A 520 -8.08 -26.60 7.28
C PHE A 520 -8.42 -25.52 8.32
N VAL A 521 -8.92 -25.98 9.46
CA VAL A 521 -9.12 -25.16 10.67
C VAL A 521 -8.14 -25.64 11.72
N GLU A 522 -7.28 -24.75 12.19
CA GLU A 522 -6.34 -25.04 13.26
C GLU A 522 -7.05 -24.90 14.61
N VAL A 523 -7.21 -26.03 15.32
CA VAL A 523 -8.00 -26.13 16.55
C VAL A 523 -7.09 -26.48 17.72
N PRO A 524 -7.12 -25.72 18.84
CA PRO A 524 -6.37 -26.06 20.05
C PRO A 524 -6.70 -27.47 20.54
N TYR A 525 -5.69 -28.17 21.04
CA TYR A 525 -5.83 -29.53 21.53
C TYR A 525 -6.92 -29.65 22.63
N GLU A 526 -6.95 -28.72 23.55
CA GLU A 526 -7.90 -28.69 24.67
C GLU A 526 -9.35 -28.49 24.19
N LEU A 527 -9.56 -27.61 23.21
CA LEU A 527 -10.86 -27.41 22.58
C LEU A 527 -11.28 -28.67 21.80
N ALA A 528 -10.37 -29.26 21.05
CA ALA A 528 -10.63 -30.51 20.32
C ALA A 528 -11.02 -31.65 21.27
N GLN A 529 -10.34 -31.78 22.41
CA GLN A 529 -10.71 -32.77 23.44
C GLN A 529 -12.11 -32.55 24.01
N SER A 530 -12.46 -31.30 24.35
CA SER A 530 -13.77 -30.96 24.88
C SER A 530 -14.90 -31.28 23.89
N MET A 531 -14.64 -31.22 22.60
CA MET A 531 -15.57 -31.55 21.53
C MET A 531 -15.53 -33.03 21.11
N GLY A 532 -14.63 -33.85 21.65
CA GLY A 532 -14.35 -35.19 21.15
C GLY A 532 -13.89 -35.24 19.70
N LEU A 533 -13.21 -34.16 19.23
CA LEU A 533 -12.77 -33.97 17.84
C LEU A 533 -11.37 -34.56 17.64
N GLN A 534 -11.19 -35.29 16.53
CA GLN A 534 -9.89 -35.80 16.11
C GLN A 534 -9.35 -35.02 14.91
N GLY A 535 -8.02 -35.00 14.75
CA GLY A 535 -7.37 -34.44 13.57
C GLY A 535 -7.84 -35.13 12.28
N GLY A 536 -8.14 -34.33 11.25
CA GLY A 536 -8.68 -34.81 9.98
C GLY A 536 -10.21 -34.91 9.91
N GLU A 537 -10.94 -34.87 11.03
CA GLU A 537 -12.40 -34.78 11.01
C GLU A 537 -12.85 -33.40 10.53
N LYS A 538 -14.02 -33.33 9.88
CA LYS A 538 -14.57 -32.06 9.41
C LYS A 538 -15.18 -31.29 10.57
N VAL A 539 -14.94 -29.98 10.57
CA VAL A 539 -15.55 -29.02 11.48
C VAL A 539 -16.27 -27.95 10.69
N LYS A 540 -17.35 -27.46 11.26
CA LYS A 540 -18.09 -26.29 10.80
C LYS A 540 -17.83 -25.13 11.73
N VAL A 541 -17.29 -24.05 11.18
CA VAL A 541 -17.06 -22.77 11.86
C VAL A 541 -18.12 -21.78 11.38
N THR A 542 -18.89 -21.23 12.29
CA THR A 542 -20.00 -20.31 11.99
C THR A 542 -19.77 -18.96 12.65
N SER A 543 -19.74 -17.89 11.85
CA SER A 543 -19.82 -16.50 12.34
C SER A 543 -21.25 -15.97 12.25
N ALA A 544 -21.49 -14.75 12.72
CA ALA A 544 -22.80 -14.10 12.56
C ALA A 544 -23.21 -13.89 11.08
N ARG A 545 -22.27 -14.03 10.14
CA ARG A 545 -22.47 -13.74 8.71
C ARG A 545 -22.62 -15.01 7.87
N SER A 546 -21.78 -15.99 8.10
CA SER A 546 -21.70 -17.19 7.27
C SER A 546 -21.08 -18.37 8.03
N HIS A 547 -20.83 -19.47 7.33
CA HIS A 547 -20.14 -20.64 7.87
C HIS A 547 -19.03 -21.11 6.93
N TYR A 548 -18.09 -21.88 7.50
CA TYR A 548 -16.94 -22.46 6.81
C TYR A 548 -16.75 -23.91 7.24
N ILE A 549 -16.57 -24.82 6.29
CA ILE A 549 -16.38 -26.24 6.59
C ILE A 549 -15.01 -26.69 6.04
N ALA A 550 -14.17 -27.24 6.90
CA ALA A 550 -12.89 -27.80 6.53
C ALA A 550 -12.45 -28.88 7.54
N LYS A 551 -11.35 -29.58 7.23
CA LYS A 551 -10.75 -30.52 8.17
C LYS A 551 -10.12 -29.82 9.36
N ALA A 552 -10.23 -30.41 10.54
CA ALA A 552 -9.54 -29.94 11.73
C ALA A 552 -8.06 -30.35 11.71
N MET A 553 -7.18 -29.39 11.93
CA MET A 553 -5.79 -29.60 12.30
C MET A 553 -5.65 -29.37 13.80
N VAL A 554 -5.70 -30.44 14.59
CA VAL A 554 -5.56 -30.34 16.05
C VAL A 554 -4.12 -30.04 16.40
N THR A 555 -3.90 -28.95 17.18
CA THR A 555 -2.58 -28.44 17.46
C THR A 555 -2.38 -28.05 18.92
N ARG A 556 -1.11 -28.11 19.38
CA ARG A 556 -0.66 -27.55 20.66
C ARG A 556 0.04 -26.19 20.49
N ARG A 557 0.12 -25.69 19.25
CA ARG A 557 0.71 -24.38 18.94
C ARG A 557 -0.15 -23.22 19.43
N ILE A 558 -1.47 -23.34 19.28
CA ILE A 558 -2.44 -22.41 19.84
C ILE A 558 -2.85 -22.92 21.22
N ARG A 559 -2.65 -22.12 22.24
CA ARG A 559 -3.01 -22.48 23.62
C ARG A 559 -4.22 -21.70 24.09
N PRO A 560 -5.05 -22.26 24.98
CA PRO A 560 -6.11 -21.51 25.64
C PRO A 560 -5.54 -20.28 26.37
N MET A 561 -6.29 -19.21 26.37
CA MET A 561 -6.01 -18.01 27.17
C MET A 561 -6.86 -18.06 28.44
N LYS A 562 -6.29 -17.63 29.56
CA LYS A 562 -7.05 -17.45 30.83
C LYS A 562 -7.20 -15.96 31.09
N ILE A 563 -8.44 -15.47 31.07
CA ILE A 563 -8.77 -14.06 31.29
C ILE A 563 -9.88 -14.02 32.35
N ASP A 564 -9.61 -13.34 33.45
CA ASP A 564 -10.52 -13.26 34.61
C ASP A 564 -11.06 -14.63 35.10
N GLY A 565 -10.16 -15.63 35.10
CA GLY A 565 -10.50 -16.99 35.50
C GLY A 565 -11.27 -17.82 34.48
N LYS A 566 -11.70 -17.22 33.36
CA LYS A 566 -12.37 -17.91 32.25
C LYS A 566 -11.37 -18.40 31.23
N GLU A 567 -11.56 -19.61 30.74
CA GLU A 567 -10.78 -20.16 29.65
C GLU A 567 -11.38 -19.72 28.31
N MET A 568 -10.53 -19.14 27.46
CA MET A 568 -10.91 -18.62 26.14
C MET A 568 -10.13 -19.35 25.06
N PHE A 569 -10.82 -19.79 24.02
CA PHE A 569 -10.21 -20.50 22.90
C PHE A 569 -10.08 -19.61 21.66
N GLN A 570 -8.99 -19.81 20.94
CA GLN A 570 -8.76 -19.20 19.64
C GLN A 570 -8.51 -20.29 18.60
N ILE A 571 -9.12 -20.16 17.43
CA ILE A 571 -8.86 -20.99 16.27
C ILE A 571 -8.25 -20.16 15.15
N GLY A 572 -7.53 -20.82 14.22
CA GLY A 572 -6.91 -20.17 13.07
C GLY A 572 -7.36 -20.79 11.75
N ILE A 573 -7.57 -19.96 10.73
CA ILE A 573 -7.95 -20.43 9.39
C ILE A 573 -7.04 -19.76 8.35
N PRO A 574 -6.29 -20.54 7.53
CA PRO A 574 -5.51 -19.98 6.44
C PRO A 574 -6.39 -19.45 5.31
N ILE A 575 -5.96 -18.37 4.63
CA ILE A 575 -6.80 -17.63 3.66
C ILE A 575 -6.69 -18.09 2.21
N HIS A 576 -5.92 -19.13 1.89
CA HIS A 576 -5.42 -19.36 0.53
C HIS A 576 -6.41 -20.03 -0.42
N TRP A 577 -7.51 -20.58 0.04
CA TRP A 577 -8.49 -21.33 -0.75
C TRP A 577 -9.81 -20.58 -0.95
N GLY A 578 -10.46 -20.89 -2.08
CA GLY A 578 -11.73 -20.31 -2.48
C GLY A 578 -12.60 -21.29 -3.26
N PHE A 579 -13.18 -20.85 -4.37
CA PHE A 579 -13.97 -21.70 -5.26
C PHE A 579 -13.39 -21.82 -6.68
N ARG A 580 -12.18 -21.26 -6.91
CA ARG A 580 -11.41 -21.36 -8.15
C ARG A 580 -9.96 -21.67 -7.83
N GLY A 581 -9.37 -22.64 -8.52
CA GLY A 581 -7.98 -23.05 -8.34
C GLY A 581 -7.81 -24.52 -8.75
N ILE A 582 -6.57 -25.02 -8.77
CA ILE A 582 -6.30 -26.40 -9.20
C ILE A 582 -7.00 -27.42 -8.30
N ALA A 583 -6.91 -27.23 -6.98
CA ALA A 583 -7.52 -28.13 -6.02
C ALA A 583 -9.05 -27.99 -5.99
N GLU A 584 -9.55 -26.76 -6.01
CA GLU A 584 -10.97 -26.44 -5.96
C GLU A 584 -11.71 -26.86 -7.24
N ASP A 585 -11.03 -26.82 -8.39
CA ASP A 585 -11.61 -27.25 -9.65
C ASP A 585 -11.68 -28.80 -9.74
N ALA A 586 -10.75 -29.51 -9.09
CA ALA A 586 -10.75 -30.96 -8.99
C ALA A 586 -11.74 -31.50 -7.95
N ASP A 587 -11.83 -30.85 -6.79
CA ASP A 587 -12.76 -31.20 -5.71
C ASP A 587 -13.93 -30.21 -5.65
N LYS A 588 -15.12 -30.66 -6.02
CA LYS A 588 -16.35 -29.84 -6.00
C LYS A 588 -16.89 -29.58 -4.59
N THR A 589 -16.29 -30.12 -3.53
CA THR A 589 -16.85 -30.12 -2.18
C THR A 589 -16.24 -29.04 -1.26
N ALA A 590 -15.06 -28.50 -1.55
CA ALA A 590 -14.32 -27.58 -0.68
C ALA A 590 -14.34 -26.13 -1.18
N LYS A 591 -15.53 -25.61 -1.55
CA LYS A 591 -15.66 -24.29 -2.19
C LYS A 591 -16.12 -23.22 -1.22
N THR A 592 -15.31 -22.89 -0.23
CA THR A 592 -15.65 -21.87 0.76
C THR A 592 -14.55 -20.82 0.88
N LEU A 593 -14.97 -19.57 1.09
CA LEU A 593 -14.08 -18.42 1.31
C LEU A 593 -14.01 -18.13 2.82
N VAL A 594 -12.84 -18.12 3.40
CA VAL A 594 -12.70 -17.84 4.83
C VAL A 594 -13.18 -16.42 5.17
N ASN A 595 -12.96 -15.46 4.28
CA ASN A 595 -13.35 -14.07 4.53
C ASN A 595 -14.87 -13.82 4.47
N GLN A 596 -15.70 -14.80 4.10
CA GLN A 596 -17.14 -14.72 4.36
C GLN A 596 -17.49 -14.76 5.87
N LEU A 597 -16.54 -15.19 6.71
CA LEU A 597 -16.70 -15.16 8.17
C LEU A 597 -16.35 -13.81 8.79
N THR A 598 -15.51 -12.99 8.13
CA THR A 598 -14.94 -11.77 8.71
C THR A 598 -15.89 -10.58 8.66
N PRO A 599 -15.87 -9.69 9.69
CA PRO A 599 -16.75 -8.52 9.73
C PRO A 599 -16.25 -7.39 8.82
N THR A 600 -17.15 -6.58 8.30
CA THR A 600 -16.82 -5.33 7.62
C THR A 600 -16.69 -4.21 8.66
N VAL A 601 -15.54 -4.19 9.32
CA VAL A 601 -15.15 -3.19 10.32
C VAL A 601 -13.74 -2.72 9.99
N ILE A 602 -13.47 -1.42 10.08
CA ILE A 602 -12.17 -0.86 9.70
C ILE A 602 -11.59 0.08 10.75
N ASP A 603 -10.26 0.08 10.83
CA ASP A 603 -9.49 1.07 11.58
C ASP A 603 -9.85 2.50 11.09
N PRO A 604 -10.14 3.45 12.00
CA PRO A 604 -10.60 4.78 11.62
C PRO A 604 -9.55 5.64 10.93
N ASN A 605 -8.26 5.31 11.08
CA ASN A 605 -7.15 6.07 10.52
C ASN A 605 -6.62 5.45 9.23
N ALA A 606 -6.32 4.14 9.25
CA ALA A 606 -5.69 3.43 8.15
C ALA A 606 -6.71 2.75 7.21
N PHE A 607 -7.99 2.71 7.57
CA PHE A 607 -9.08 2.04 6.83
C PHE A 607 -8.81 0.55 6.57
N THR A 608 -7.97 -0.08 7.40
CA THR A 608 -7.65 -1.50 7.30
C THR A 608 -8.73 -2.34 7.97
N PRO A 609 -9.24 -3.40 7.32
CA PRO A 609 -10.28 -4.26 7.88
C PRO A 609 -9.80 -5.11 9.06
N GLU A 610 -10.75 -5.49 9.93
CA GLU A 610 -10.55 -6.45 11.01
C GLU A 610 -10.57 -7.89 10.46
N PHE A 611 -9.41 -8.55 10.46
CA PHE A 611 -9.28 -9.95 10.02
C PHE A 611 -8.73 -10.87 11.12
N LYS A 612 -8.33 -10.31 12.26
CA LYS A 612 -7.53 -11.03 13.25
C LYS A 612 -8.28 -11.33 14.55
N GLY A 613 -9.41 -10.68 14.78
CA GLY A 613 -10.22 -10.88 15.97
C GLY A 613 -11.71 -10.77 15.66
N PHE A 614 -12.39 -11.91 15.52
CA PHE A 614 -13.85 -11.99 15.37
C PHE A 614 -14.36 -13.28 16.02
N LEU A 615 -15.66 -13.30 16.34
CA LEU A 615 -16.26 -14.41 17.08
C LEU A 615 -16.94 -15.43 16.19
N VAL A 616 -16.79 -16.70 16.56
CA VAL A 616 -17.39 -17.84 15.88
C VAL A 616 -17.92 -18.88 16.86
N LYS A 617 -18.76 -19.77 16.33
CA LYS A 617 -19.08 -21.09 16.90
C LYS A 617 -18.31 -22.15 16.12
N ILE A 618 -17.91 -23.23 16.78
CA ILE A 618 -17.30 -24.39 16.12
C ILE A 618 -18.02 -25.66 16.57
N GLU A 619 -18.30 -26.54 15.63
CA GLU A 619 -18.97 -27.82 15.85
C GLU A 619 -18.41 -28.89 14.90
N LYS A 620 -18.58 -30.16 15.20
CA LYS A 620 -18.34 -31.24 14.24
C LYS A 620 -19.32 -31.08 13.06
N ALA A 621 -18.81 -31.26 11.80
CA ALA A 621 -19.63 -31.12 10.60
C ALA A 621 -20.22 -32.45 10.14
#